data_ff78c133b643874e8d3aed69b8e38079
#
_entry.id   ff78c133b643874e8d3aed69b8e38079
#
_cell.length_a   1.000
_cell.length_b   1.000
_cell.length_c   1.000
_cell.angle_alpha   90.00
_cell.angle_beta   90.00
_cell.angle_gamma   90.00
#
_symmetry.space_group_name_H-M   'P 1'
#
loop_
_entity.id
_entity.type
_entity.pdbx_description
1 polymer ?
#
loop_
_entity_poly.entity_id
_entity_poly.type
_entity_poly.pdbx_seq_one_letter_code
_entity_poly.pdbx_strand_id
1 'polypeptide(L)'
;MTRAWQVNLQEQLGGGEVYTAFLTRALARLGVPTTLFVHARARFWRGLEMPSETTLVAVSDASGIRGSLPEERSWLLGHGPLPRPLDGSAHLRTAIAHMPPQGRDPRAYERHDLVFGVSGWVIEGLRAIGAPAWDEPLYGVAAARGEPGAPLYAGPVYDFDRRKLRDRILGALSPVLSSFTQKTAYRKRPGLTLGLVSRLTTIKQFPEQFALLAPLIAARPGVNLEIFGAGGYASVRDLRRALAPLGARARFWGRQDNVAAAYAGLDWLMTGLPEKEALGLNVIEAQGAGLPVLAVDAPPFTETVLEGASGYRYRDPRADGGAGFARLLDELLAGKPRPDPRLAREHLVKFSFEAFCGRVERLLAGVRARLS
;
A
#
# COMPACT_ATOMS: atom_id res chain seq x y z
N MET A 1 21.47 13.62 -21.27
CA MET A 1 20.67 13.78 -20.03
C MET A 1 20.00 12.45 -19.73
N THR A 2 20.10 11.92 -18.51
CA THR A 2 19.48 10.63 -18.15
C THR A 2 17.95 10.77 -18.14
N ARG A 3 17.24 10.01 -18.96
CA ARG A 3 15.77 9.89 -18.94
C ARG A 3 15.39 8.60 -18.20
N ALA A 4 14.36 8.64 -17.39
CA ALA A 4 13.79 7.45 -16.76
C ALA A 4 12.67 6.86 -17.64
N TRP A 5 12.84 5.61 -18.07
CA TRP A 5 11.81 4.85 -18.78
C TRP A 5 11.15 3.90 -17.79
N GLN A 6 10.05 4.33 -17.19
CA GLN A 6 9.33 3.56 -16.17
C GLN A 6 8.28 2.64 -16.78
N VAL A 7 8.10 1.46 -16.18
CA VAL A 7 7.12 0.46 -16.61
C VAL A 7 6.23 0.08 -15.42
N ASN A 8 4.95 0.43 -15.49
CA ASN A 8 3.93 -0.02 -14.53
C ASN A 8 2.66 -0.44 -15.28
N LEU A 9 2.52 -1.74 -15.52
CA LEU A 9 1.41 -2.32 -16.29
C LEU A 9 0.24 -2.80 -15.40
N GLN A 10 0.13 -2.30 -14.17
CA GLN A 10 -1.00 -2.66 -13.30
C GLN A 10 -2.30 -2.03 -13.81
N GLU A 11 -3.38 -2.82 -13.83
CA GLU A 11 -4.70 -2.37 -14.28
C GLU A 11 -5.54 -1.75 -13.14
N GLN A 12 -5.12 -1.90 -11.89
CA GLN A 12 -5.86 -1.46 -10.70
C GLN A 12 -4.99 -0.56 -9.83
N LEU A 13 -5.60 0.50 -9.28
CA LEU A 13 -4.94 1.40 -8.35
C LEU A 13 -4.66 0.70 -7.02
N GLY A 14 -3.43 0.82 -6.54
CA GLY A 14 -2.97 0.36 -5.25
C GLY A 14 -1.81 1.18 -4.72
N GLY A 15 -1.13 0.67 -3.69
CA GLY A 15 0.03 1.34 -3.11
C GLY A 15 1.20 1.50 -4.09
N GLY A 16 1.42 0.53 -4.97
CA GLY A 16 2.48 0.58 -5.99
C GLY A 16 2.30 1.74 -6.98
N GLU A 17 1.06 2.03 -7.38
CA GLU A 17 0.73 3.10 -8.32
C GLU A 17 0.84 4.49 -7.65
N VAL A 18 0.42 4.60 -6.39
CA VAL A 18 0.66 5.80 -5.57
C VAL A 18 2.16 6.04 -5.40
N TYR A 19 2.91 4.99 -5.11
CA TYR A 19 4.37 5.06 -5.01
C TYR A 19 5.01 5.49 -6.34
N THR A 20 4.55 4.95 -7.47
CA THR A 20 5.02 5.35 -8.82
C THR A 20 4.84 6.85 -9.04
N ALA A 21 3.69 7.42 -8.63
CA ALA A 21 3.45 8.85 -8.75
C ALA A 21 4.42 9.66 -7.88
N PHE A 22 4.71 9.23 -6.64
CA PHE A 22 5.72 9.88 -5.80
C PHE A 22 7.12 9.82 -6.41
N LEU A 23 7.52 8.67 -6.95
CA LEU A 23 8.81 8.52 -7.60
C LEU A 23 8.92 9.42 -8.84
N THR A 24 7.88 9.48 -9.66
CA THR A 24 7.86 10.34 -10.84
C THR A 24 7.97 11.82 -10.47
N ARG A 25 7.30 12.25 -9.38
CA ARG A 25 7.44 13.61 -8.84
C ARG A 25 8.85 13.89 -8.30
N ALA A 26 9.47 12.94 -7.62
CA ALA A 26 10.84 13.08 -7.14
C ALA A 26 11.83 13.17 -8.31
N LEU A 27 11.67 12.35 -9.36
CA LEU A 27 12.49 12.43 -10.58
C LEU A 27 12.35 13.78 -11.28
N ALA A 28 11.13 14.30 -11.43
CA ALA A 28 10.89 15.61 -12.01
C ALA A 28 11.56 16.72 -11.20
N ARG A 29 11.44 16.69 -9.86
CA ARG A 29 12.13 17.66 -8.96
C ARG A 29 13.66 17.61 -9.10
N LEU A 30 14.21 16.45 -9.44
CA LEU A 30 15.65 16.24 -9.68
C LEU A 30 16.05 16.47 -11.15
N GLY A 31 15.16 17.02 -11.97
CA GLY A 31 15.42 17.35 -13.37
C GLY A 31 15.56 16.13 -14.28
N VAL A 32 14.96 15.00 -13.92
CA VAL A 32 15.01 13.77 -14.71
C VAL A 32 13.69 13.59 -15.49
N PRO A 33 13.69 13.78 -16.81
CA PRO A 33 12.52 13.55 -17.66
C PRO A 33 12.06 12.10 -17.56
N THR A 34 10.76 11.87 -17.47
CA THR A 34 10.19 10.54 -17.31
C THR A 34 9.23 10.20 -18.44
N THR A 35 9.39 9.01 -19.00
CA THR A 35 8.36 8.34 -19.79
C THR A 35 7.83 7.16 -19.00
N LEU A 36 6.52 7.13 -18.71
CA LEU A 36 5.88 6.07 -17.95
C LEU A 36 4.96 5.24 -18.86
N PHE A 37 5.32 4.00 -19.11
CA PHE A 37 4.49 3.03 -19.80
C PHE A 37 3.44 2.48 -18.81
N VAL A 38 2.18 2.63 -19.19
CA VAL A 38 1.03 2.22 -18.39
C VAL A 38 0.12 1.28 -19.18
N HIS A 39 -0.62 0.42 -18.50
CA HIS A 39 -1.59 -0.43 -19.19
C HIS A 39 -2.75 0.41 -19.74
N ALA A 40 -3.17 0.19 -20.98
CA ALA A 40 -4.20 0.98 -21.67
C ALA A 40 -5.57 0.99 -20.94
N ARG A 41 -5.85 -0.03 -20.12
CA ARG A 41 -7.06 -0.10 -19.28
C ARG A 41 -6.93 0.66 -17.94
N ALA A 42 -5.74 1.10 -17.55
CA ALA A 42 -5.46 1.74 -16.26
C ALA A 42 -5.82 3.22 -16.30
N ARG A 43 -7.12 3.53 -16.19
CA ARG A 43 -7.64 4.92 -16.30
C ARG A 43 -7.35 5.78 -15.07
N PHE A 44 -6.95 5.19 -13.94
CA PHE A 44 -6.70 5.88 -12.68
C PHE A 44 -5.48 6.82 -12.73
N TRP A 45 -4.57 6.66 -13.69
CA TRP A 45 -3.41 7.54 -13.85
C TRP A 45 -3.80 9.01 -14.06
N ARG A 46 -4.98 9.28 -14.64
CA ARG A 46 -5.52 10.63 -14.81
C ARG A 46 -5.91 11.30 -13.50
N GLY A 47 -6.17 10.52 -12.45
CA GLY A 47 -6.51 10.99 -11.10
C GLY A 47 -5.32 11.05 -10.14
N LEU A 48 -4.12 10.68 -10.61
CA LEU A 48 -2.87 10.85 -9.88
C LEU A 48 -2.18 12.12 -10.39
N GLU A 49 -1.75 12.97 -9.46
CA GLU A 49 -1.04 14.22 -9.77
C GLU A 49 0.35 13.91 -10.33
N MET A 50 0.43 13.72 -11.64
CA MET A 50 1.69 13.50 -12.35
C MET A 50 2.29 14.83 -12.76
N PRO A 51 3.65 14.98 -12.73
CA PRO A 51 4.31 16.16 -13.27
C PRO A 51 3.98 16.37 -14.75
N SER A 52 3.88 17.64 -15.19
CA SER A 52 3.55 18.01 -16.57
C SER A 52 4.57 17.48 -17.58
N GLU A 53 5.81 17.31 -17.17
CA GLU A 53 6.92 16.81 -17.98
C GLU A 53 6.90 15.29 -18.16
N THR A 54 5.96 14.59 -17.50
CA THR A 54 5.83 13.13 -17.60
C THR A 54 5.07 12.75 -18.84
N THR A 55 5.70 11.97 -19.71
CA THR A 55 5.02 11.38 -20.87
C THR A 55 4.37 10.06 -20.45
N LEU A 56 3.04 9.99 -20.47
CA LEU A 56 2.30 8.74 -20.25
C LEU A 56 2.07 8.04 -21.59
N VAL A 57 2.56 6.80 -21.71
CA VAL A 57 2.40 5.97 -22.90
C VAL A 57 1.54 4.75 -22.56
N ALA A 58 0.33 4.70 -23.13
CA ALA A 58 -0.58 3.59 -22.93
C ALA A 58 -0.23 2.43 -23.86
N VAL A 59 0.00 1.23 -23.30
CA VAL A 59 0.30 0.01 -24.05
C VAL A 59 -0.66 -1.12 -23.64
N SER A 60 -0.92 -2.03 -24.56
CA SER A 60 -1.78 -3.20 -24.28
C SER A 60 -1.02 -4.29 -23.51
N ASP A 61 0.27 -4.40 -23.78
CA ASP A 61 1.17 -5.36 -23.17
C ASP A 61 2.65 -4.90 -23.26
N ALA A 62 3.55 -5.72 -22.77
CA ALA A 62 4.98 -5.41 -22.75
C ALA A 62 5.64 -5.37 -24.13
N SER A 63 5.06 -6.00 -25.14
CA SER A 63 5.62 -6.02 -26.51
C SER A 63 5.56 -4.62 -27.13
N GLY A 64 4.50 -3.85 -26.84
CA GLY A 64 4.34 -2.47 -27.28
C GLY A 64 5.38 -1.50 -26.70
N ILE A 65 6.08 -1.87 -25.61
CA ILE A 65 7.11 -1.02 -25.01
C ILE A 65 8.39 -1.06 -25.84
N ARG A 66 8.79 -2.25 -26.34
CA ARG A 66 10.08 -2.46 -26.99
C ARG A 66 10.31 -1.53 -28.18
N GLY A 67 9.28 -1.32 -29.02
CA GLY A 67 9.36 -0.43 -30.19
C GLY A 67 9.37 1.07 -29.85
N SER A 68 9.11 1.42 -28.60
CA SER A 68 9.08 2.81 -28.10
C SER A 68 10.34 3.17 -27.31
N LEU A 69 11.22 2.22 -27.02
CA LEU A 69 12.50 2.46 -26.34
C LEU A 69 13.52 3.00 -27.34
N PRO A 70 14.46 3.87 -26.91
CA PRO A 70 15.54 4.35 -27.77
C PRO A 70 16.51 3.21 -28.09
N GLU A 71 17.25 3.36 -29.17
CA GLU A 71 18.35 2.43 -29.52
C GLU A 71 19.54 2.56 -28.58
N GLU A 72 19.77 3.76 -28.05
CA GLU A 72 20.85 4.07 -27.13
C GLU A 72 20.61 3.45 -25.75
N ARG A 73 21.70 3.05 -25.08
CA ARG A 73 21.66 2.55 -23.71
C ARG A 73 21.00 3.57 -22.77
N SER A 74 19.91 3.18 -22.16
CA SER A 74 19.07 4.04 -21.33
C SER A 74 18.67 3.35 -20.04
N TRP A 75 18.16 4.12 -19.07
CA TRP A 75 17.68 3.59 -17.79
C TRP A 75 16.23 3.10 -17.92
N LEU A 76 16.02 1.79 -17.81
CA LEU A 76 14.72 1.13 -17.79
C LEU A 76 14.38 0.70 -16.35
N LEU A 77 13.25 1.16 -15.82
CA LEU A 77 12.83 0.94 -14.44
C LEU A 77 11.45 0.28 -14.37
N GLY A 78 11.40 -0.96 -13.89
CA GLY A 78 10.15 -1.68 -13.62
C GLY A 78 9.58 -1.38 -12.23
N HIS A 79 8.27 -1.19 -12.13
CA HIS A 79 7.55 -1.26 -10.86
C HIS A 79 7.15 -2.71 -10.58
N GLY A 80 8.11 -3.51 -10.20
CA GLY A 80 8.14 -4.96 -10.16
C GLY A 80 9.12 -5.51 -11.19
N PRO A 81 9.25 -6.84 -11.32
CA PRO A 81 10.11 -7.44 -12.33
C PRO A 81 9.70 -6.97 -13.73
N LEU A 82 10.70 -6.60 -14.54
CA LEU A 82 10.46 -6.23 -15.94
C LEU A 82 9.95 -7.42 -16.73
N PRO A 83 8.98 -7.23 -17.62
CA PRO A 83 8.46 -8.29 -18.46
C PRO A 83 9.53 -8.90 -19.40
N ARG A 84 9.45 -10.22 -19.64
CA ARG A 84 10.38 -10.96 -20.52
C ARG A 84 10.59 -10.36 -21.91
N PRO A 85 9.59 -9.80 -22.62
CA PRO A 85 9.82 -9.18 -23.93
C PRO A 85 10.86 -8.05 -23.93
N LEU A 86 11.20 -7.50 -22.74
CA LEU A 86 12.24 -6.49 -22.56
C LEU A 86 13.60 -7.10 -22.22
N ASP A 87 13.72 -8.43 -22.14
CA ASP A 87 14.99 -9.12 -21.94
C ASP A 87 15.91 -8.97 -23.15
N GLY A 88 17.23 -8.92 -22.89
CA GLY A 88 18.23 -8.78 -23.95
C GLY A 88 18.33 -7.38 -24.56
N SER A 89 17.68 -6.37 -23.97
CA SER A 89 17.92 -4.97 -24.33
C SER A 89 19.28 -4.50 -23.81
N ALA A 90 19.93 -3.60 -24.54
CA ALA A 90 21.18 -2.97 -24.09
C ALA A 90 21.00 -1.98 -22.93
N HIS A 91 19.75 -1.77 -22.47
CA HIS A 91 19.41 -0.83 -21.41
C HIS A 91 19.85 -1.31 -20.04
N LEU A 92 20.15 -0.37 -19.14
CA LEU A 92 20.31 -0.63 -17.71
C LEU A 92 18.94 -1.01 -17.13
N ARG A 93 18.77 -2.26 -16.75
CA ARG A 93 17.52 -2.87 -16.33
C ARG A 93 17.44 -2.86 -14.80
N THR A 94 16.56 -2.03 -14.27
CA THR A 94 16.34 -1.92 -12.83
C THR A 94 14.89 -2.20 -12.48
N ALA A 95 14.63 -2.54 -11.21
CA ALA A 95 13.27 -2.75 -10.74
C ALA A 95 13.09 -2.21 -9.32
N ILE A 96 11.87 -1.81 -8.98
CA ILE A 96 11.45 -1.58 -7.60
C ILE A 96 10.64 -2.77 -7.12
N ALA A 97 11.10 -3.43 -6.09
CA ALA A 97 10.37 -4.50 -5.43
C ALA A 97 9.35 -3.91 -4.45
N HIS A 98 8.08 -3.87 -4.87
CA HIS A 98 6.95 -3.41 -4.05
C HIS A 98 6.37 -4.50 -3.14
N MET A 99 6.90 -5.70 -3.21
CA MET A 99 6.45 -6.84 -2.42
C MET A 99 7.66 -7.64 -1.97
N PRO A 100 7.61 -8.24 -0.79
CA PRO A 100 8.66 -9.16 -0.37
C PRO A 100 8.74 -10.34 -1.35
N PRO A 101 9.95 -10.82 -1.69
CA PRO A 101 10.12 -11.92 -2.64
C PRO A 101 9.76 -13.28 -2.05
N GLN A 102 9.61 -13.39 -0.74
CA GLN A 102 9.29 -14.65 -0.06
C GLN A 102 8.02 -15.31 -0.64
N GLY A 103 8.10 -16.58 -0.96
CA GLY A 103 7.00 -17.35 -1.57
C GLY A 103 6.68 -16.98 -3.03
N ARG A 104 7.60 -16.29 -3.71
CA ARG A 104 7.52 -15.93 -5.13
C ARG A 104 8.65 -16.61 -5.91
N ASP A 105 8.59 -16.54 -7.26
CA ASP A 105 9.68 -17.05 -8.10
C ASP A 105 10.98 -16.27 -7.79
N PRO A 106 12.00 -16.91 -7.20
CA PRO A 106 13.25 -16.25 -6.85
C PRO A 106 14.00 -15.70 -8.08
N ARG A 107 13.74 -16.29 -9.28
CA ARG A 107 14.36 -15.89 -10.53
C ARG A 107 13.74 -14.65 -11.16
N ALA A 108 12.68 -14.09 -10.55
CA ALA A 108 11.98 -12.93 -11.11
C ALA A 108 12.90 -11.72 -11.31
N TYR A 109 13.98 -11.62 -10.53
CA TYR A 109 14.94 -10.51 -10.56
C TYR A 109 16.31 -10.87 -11.15
N GLU A 110 16.58 -12.12 -11.56
CA GLU A 110 17.89 -12.56 -12.07
C GLU A 110 18.42 -11.74 -13.25
N ARG A 111 17.50 -11.17 -14.04
CA ARG A 111 17.84 -10.42 -15.25
C ARG A 111 17.83 -8.91 -15.06
N HIS A 112 17.98 -8.45 -13.83
CA HIS A 112 18.08 -7.02 -13.52
C HIS A 112 19.51 -6.71 -13.10
N ASP A 113 20.00 -5.53 -13.51
CA ASP A 113 21.31 -5.03 -13.11
C ASP A 113 21.29 -4.49 -11.68
N LEU A 114 20.10 -4.06 -11.20
CA LEU A 114 19.90 -3.52 -9.86
C LEU A 114 18.43 -3.57 -9.46
N VAL A 115 18.16 -3.91 -8.20
CA VAL A 115 16.79 -3.98 -7.65
C VAL A 115 16.71 -3.14 -6.37
N PHE A 116 15.73 -2.24 -6.33
CA PHE A 116 15.47 -1.36 -5.20
C PHE A 116 14.34 -1.92 -4.33
N GLY A 117 14.56 -2.03 -3.03
CA GLY A 117 13.54 -2.46 -2.08
C GLY A 117 12.84 -1.27 -1.44
N VAL A 118 11.52 -1.34 -1.26
CA VAL A 118 10.74 -0.27 -0.60
C VAL A 118 10.88 -0.26 0.93
N SER A 119 11.58 -1.24 1.51
CA SER A 119 11.87 -1.37 2.95
C SER A 119 13.14 -2.20 3.15
N GLY A 120 13.73 -2.16 4.35
CA GLY A 120 14.82 -3.06 4.74
C GLY A 120 14.41 -4.51 4.67
N TRP A 121 13.18 -4.83 5.10
CA TRP A 121 12.59 -6.17 4.97
C TRP A 121 12.59 -6.71 3.53
N VAL A 122 12.21 -5.87 2.57
CA VAL A 122 12.24 -6.26 1.14
C VAL A 122 13.68 -6.44 0.65
N ILE A 123 14.61 -5.58 1.06
CA ILE A 123 16.04 -5.69 0.70
C ILE A 123 16.64 -6.99 1.23
N GLU A 124 16.39 -7.33 2.48
CA GLU A 124 16.84 -8.59 3.08
C GLU A 124 16.30 -9.80 2.29
N GLY A 125 15.01 -9.77 1.95
CA GLY A 125 14.42 -10.79 1.11
C GLY A 125 15.05 -10.89 -0.29
N LEU A 126 15.36 -9.76 -0.93
CA LEU A 126 16.05 -9.72 -2.23
C LEU A 126 17.45 -10.32 -2.13
N ARG A 127 18.21 -9.98 -1.07
CA ARG A 127 19.53 -10.56 -0.83
C ARG A 127 19.47 -12.06 -0.59
N ALA A 128 18.48 -12.53 0.16
CA ALA A 128 18.26 -13.94 0.44
C ALA A 128 18.04 -14.79 -0.81
N ILE A 129 17.48 -14.21 -1.88
CA ILE A 129 17.30 -14.88 -3.19
C ILE A 129 18.44 -14.59 -4.18
N GLY A 130 19.52 -13.91 -3.76
CA GLY A 130 20.65 -13.57 -4.62
C GLY A 130 20.39 -12.48 -5.65
N ALA A 131 19.32 -11.68 -5.51
CA ALA A 131 19.06 -10.56 -6.40
C ALA A 131 20.06 -9.40 -6.17
N PRO A 132 20.42 -8.62 -7.22
CA PRO A 132 21.34 -7.48 -7.11
C PRO A 132 20.66 -6.29 -6.39
N ALA A 133 20.48 -6.43 -5.09
CA ALA A 133 19.75 -5.45 -4.28
C ALA A 133 20.58 -4.19 -4.01
N TRP A 134 19.93 -3.02 -4.14
CA TRP A 134 20.43 -1.75 -3.65
C TRP A 134 20.41 -1.73 -2.12
N ASP A 135 21.41 -1.12 -1.48
CA ASP A 135 21.57 -1.22 -0.02
C ASP A 135 20.62 -0.33 0.78
N GLU A 136 20.19 0.77 0.21
CA GLU A 136 19.32 1.73 0.90
C GLU A 136 17.84 1.49 0.57
N PRO A 137 16.95 1.38 1.60
CA PRO A 137 15.53 1.22 1.35
C PRO A 137 14.90 2.51 0.80
N LEU A 138 14.14 2.39 -0.28
CA LEU A 138 13.35 3.47 -0.85
C LEU A 138 11.98 3.54 -0.16
N TYR A 139 11.94 3.97 1.10
CA TYR A 139 10.68 4.12 1.83
C TYR A 139 9.71 5.03 1.08
N GLY A 140 8.42 4.66 1.08
CA GLY A 140 7.36 5.49 0.51
C GLY A 140 7.12 6.78 1.30
N VAL A 141 6.18 7.59 0.82
CA VAL A 141 5.86 8.90 1.39
C VAL A 141 4.60 8.82 2.26
N ALA A 142 4.67 9.40 3.45
CA ALA A 142 3.59 9.47 4.43
C ALA A 142 2.61 10.60 4.08
N ALA A 143 1.87 10.45 2.98
CA ALA A 143 0.91 11.47 2.51
C ALA A 143 -0.46 10.83 2.23
N ALA A 144 -1.38 11.02 3.16
CA ALA A 144 -2.78 10.64 2.99
C ALA A 144 -3.50 11.61 2.01
N ARG A 145 -4.26 11.06 1.07
CA ARG A 145 -5.02 11.87 0.11
C ARG A 145 -6.32 12.38 0.72
N GLY A 146 -6.69 13.61 0.36
CA GLY A 146 -7.94 14.26 0.72
C GLY A 146 -7.82 15.13 1.98
N GLU A 147 -8.97 15.56 2.50
CA GLU A 147 -9.09 16.51 3.62
C GLU A 147 -9.69 15.82 4.85
N PRO A 148 -9.06 15.92 6.03
CA PRO A 148 -9.51 15.23 7.24
C PRO A 148 -10.94 15.59 7.70
N GLY A 149 -11.39 16.83 7.46
CA GLY A 149 -12.71 17.35 7.89
C GLY A 149 -13.87 17.05 6.94
N ALA A 150 -13.60 16.46 5.77
CA ALA A 150 -14.66 16.21 4.81
C ALA A 150 -15.57 15.04 5.22
N PRO A 151 -16.86 15.10 4.90
CA PRO A 151 -17.79 14.02 5.22
C PRO A 151 -17.45 12.75 4.42
N LEU A 152 -17.57 11.60 5.09
CA LEU A 152 -17.41 10.28 4.47
C LEU A 152 -18.79 9.64 4.27
N TYR A 153 -18.93 8.95 3.16
CA TYR A 153 -20.14 8.21 2.82
C TYR A 153 -19.81 6.76 2.47
N ALA A 154 -20.78 5.87 2.66
CA ALA A 154 -20.61 4.49 2.25
C ALA A 154 -20.34 4.40 0.75
N GLY A 155 -19.25 3.73 0.40
CA GLY A 155 -18.79 3.47 -0.96
C GLY A 155 -18.89 1.99 -1.34
N PRO A 156 -18.47 1.62 -2.55
CA PRO A 156 -18.47 0.24 -2.99
C PRO A 156 -17.50 -0.63 -2.16
N VAL A 157 -18.03 -1.73 -1.66
CA VAL A 157 -17.25 -2.71 -0.87
C VAL A 157 -16.59 -3.77 -1.76
N TYR A 158 -17.14 -3.97 -2.96
CA TYR A 158 -16.67 -4.99 -3.89
C TYR A 158 -15.93 -4.38 -5.07
N ASP A 159 -14.75 -4.93 -5.35
CA ASP A 159 -14.03 -4.74 -6.62
C ASP A 159 -14.45 -5.87 -7.57
N PHE A 160 -15.19 -5.54 -8.62
CA PHE A 160 -15.63 -6.53 -9.61
C PHE A 160 -14.50 -6.83 -10.60
N ASP A 161 -14.08 -8.10 -10.65
CA ASP A 161 -13.09 -8.57 -11.63
C ASP A 161 -13.73 -8.71 -13.01
N ARG A 162 -13.46 -7.74 -13.88
CA ARG A 162 -14.01 -7.70 -15.25
C ARG A 162 -13.66 -8.92 -16.12
N ARG A 163 -12.72 -9.75 -15.70
CA ARG A 163 -12.36 -11.00 -16.37
C ARG A 163 -13.36 -12.12 -16.09
N LYS A 164 -14.16 -12.01 -15.02
CA LYS A 164 -15.18 -12.97 -14.63
C LYS A 164 -16.55 -12.51 -15.11
N LEU A 165 -17.27 -13.37 -15.85
CA LEU A 165 -18.60 -13.03 -16.40
C LEU A 165 -19.59 -12.58 -15.33
N ARG A 166 -19.63 -13.28 -14.19
CA ARG A 166 -20.45 -12.92 -13.03
C ARG A 166 -20.15 -11.51 -12.52
N ASP A 167 -18.87 -11.18 -12.36
CA ASP A 167 -18.44 -9.88 -11.83
C ASP A 167 -18.70 -8.76 -12.85
N ARG A 168 -18.68 -9.07 -14.16
CA ARG A 168 -19.09 -8.14 -15.21
C ARG A 168 -20.57 -7.77 -15.10
N ILE A 169 -21.44 -8.75 -14.89
CA ILE A 169 -22.89 -8.55 -14.75
C ILE A 169 -23.16 -7.76 -13.46
N LEU A 170 -22.61 -8.17 -12.33
CA LEU A 170 -22.77 -7.49 -11.05
C LEU A 170 -22.22 -6.06 -11.08
N GLY A 171 -21.08 -5.84 -11.74
CA GLY A 171 -20.47 -4.53 -11.91
C GLY A 171 -21.30 -3.61 -12.81
N ALA A 172 -21.99 -4.14 -13.83
CA ALA A 172 -22.89 -3.37 -14.67
C ALA A 172 -24.18 -2.97 -13.93
N LEU A 173 -24.69 -3.81 -13.02
CA LEU A 173 -25.87 -3.54 -12.20
C LEU A 173 -25.58 -2.65 -10.98
N SER A 174 -24.34 -2.62 -10.51
CA SER A 174 -23.92 -1.88 -9.31
C SER A 174 -24.26 -0.39 -9.33
N PRO A 175 -24.05 0.38 -10.41
CA PRO A 175 -24.43 1.80 -10.48
C PRO A 175 -25.94 2.03 -10.34
N VAL A 176 -26.76 1.14 -10.90
CA VAL A 176 -28.23 1.24 -10.83
C VAL A 176 -28.70 0.94 -9.40
N LEU A 177 -28.15 -0.09 -8.76
CA LEU A 177 -28.47 -0.43 -7.37
C LEU A 177 -27.99 0.64 -6.39
N SER A 178 -26.84 1.26 -6.64
CA SER A 178 -26.30 2.31 -5.76
C SER A 178 -27.05 3.65 -5.87
N SER A 179 -27.70 3.93 -6.98
CA SER A 179 -28.49 5.15 -7.15
C SER A 179 -29.78 5.16 -6.31
N PHE A 180 -30.28 4.00 -5.90
CA PHE A 180 -31.46 3.86 -5.02
C PHE A 180 -31.12 3.78 -3.54
N THR A 181 -29.84 3.66 -3.15
CA THR A 181 -29.43 3.64 -1.74
C THR A 181 -29.08 5.05 -1.28
N GLN A 182 -29.76 5.55 -0.24
CA GLN A 182 -29.34 6.78 0.43
C GLN A 182 -27.87 6.64 0.85
N LYS A 183 -27.03 7.62 0.51
CA LYS A 183 -25.63 7.65 0.92
C LYS A 183 -25.55 7.76 2.43
N THR A 184 -25.35 6.62 3.10
CA THR A 184 -25.17 6.58 4.55
C THR A 184 -23.89 7.31 4.91
N ALA A 185 -24.00 8.39 5.68
CA ALA A 185 -22.86 9.15 6.17
C ALA A 185 -22.17 8.39 7.31
N TYR A 186 -20.84 8.41 7.30
CA TYR A 186 -20.06 7.92 8.44
C TYR A 186 -20.26 8.82 9.65
N ARG A 187 -20.55 8.20 10.76
CA ARG A 187 -20.53 8.85 12.09
C ARG A 187 -19.77 7.96 13.06
N LYS A 188 -18.77 8.54 13.72
CA LYS A 188 -18.03 7.86 14.78
C LYS A 188 -18.97 7.50 15.91
N ARG A 189 -18.88 6.26 16.38
CA ARG A 189 -19.68 5.76 17.49
C ARG A 189 -18.96 5.99 18.83
N PRO A 190 -19.70 6.04 19.95
CA PRO A 190 -19.07 6.03 21.29
C PRO A 190 -18.17 4.81 21.48
N GLY A 191 -17.13 4.97 22.29
CA GLY A 191 -16.14 3.93 22.61
C GLY A 191 -14.91 3.98 21.72
N LEU A 192 -14.03 2.99 21.87
CA LEU A 192 -12.79 2.86 21.11
C LEU A 192 -13.07 2.41 19.68
N THR A 193 -12.58 3.16 18.71
CA THR A 193 -12.79 2.87 17.29
C THR A 193 -11.48 2.40 16.65
N LEU A 194 -11.40 1.11 16.39
CA LEU A 194 -10.35 0.50 15.58
C LEU A 194 -10.73 0.61 14.10
N GLY A 195 -9.75 0.74 13.21
CA GLY A 195 -10.02 0.87 11.79
C GLY A 195 -9.11 0.05 10.90
N LEU A 196 -9.66 -0.45 9.81
CA LEU A 196 -8.93 -0.95 8.65
C LEU A 196 -9.07 0.05 7.52
N VAL A 197 -7.96 0.55 6.99
CA VAL A 197 -7.95 1.42 5.80
C VAL A 197 -7.02 0.78 4.78
N SER A 198 -7.58 -0.08 3.92
CA SER A 198 -6.78 -0.89 3.00
C SER A 198 -7.64 -1.57 1.95
N ARG A 199 -7.04 -1.99 0.84
CA ARG A 199 -7.68 -2.96 -0.05
C ARG A 199 -7.92 -4.28 0.68
N LEU A 200 -9.11 -4.85 0.55
CA LEU A 200 -9.49 -6.12 1.17
C LEU A 200 -9.09 -7.29 0.25
N THR A 201 -7.80 -7.55 0.18
CA THR A 201 -7.21 -8.59 -0.66
C THR A 201 -6.64 -9.74 0.18
N THR A 202 -6.46 -10.90 -0.45
CA THR A 202 -5.82 -12.07 0.19
C THR A 202 -4.40 -11.79 0.69
N ILE A 203 -3.72 -10.79 0.10
CA ILE A 203 -2.37 -10.37 0.53
C ILE A 203 -2.39 -9.84 1.97
N LYS A 204 -3.45 -9.13 2.36
CA LYS A 204 -3.55 -8.53 3.71
C LYS A 204 -3.94 -9.54 4.79
N GLN A 205 -4.39 -10.73 4.43
CA GLN A 205 -4.71 -11.84 5.34
C GLN A 205 -5.67 -11.45 6.50
N PHE A 206 -6.52 -10.43 6.29
CA PHE A 206 -7.48 -10.00 7.31
C PHE A 206 -8.43 -11.11 7.79
N PRO A 207 -8.99 -12.00 6.92
CA PRO A 207 -9.84 -13.07 7.41
C PRO A 207 -9.14 -14.00 8.40
N GLU A 208 -7.88 -14.34 8.16
CA GLU A 208 -7.05 -15.19 9.02
C GLU A 208 -6.77 -14.50 10.36
N GLN A 209 -6.35 -13.25 10.32
CA GLN A 209 -6.09 -12.44 11.51
C GLN A 209 -7.35 -12.26 12.36
N PHE A 210 -8.47 -11.87 11.76
CA PHE A 210 -9.70 -11.58 12.50
C PHE A 210 -10.46 -12.84 12.93
N ALA A 211 -10.18 -14.02 12.37
CA ALA A 211 -10.66 -15.27 12.94
C ALA A 211 -10.20 -15.45 14.40
N LEU A 212 -9.00 -14.92 14.74
CA LEU A 212 -8.45 -14.94 16.09
C LEU A 212 -8.85 -13.69 16.91
N LEU A 213 -8.79 -12.50 16.28
CA LEU A 213 -8.98 -11.24 17.00
C LEU A 213 -10.45 -10.84 17.22
N ALA A 214 -11.37 -11.22 16.33
CA ALA A 214 -12.77 -10.80 16.44
C ALA A 214 -13.46 -11.30 17.70
N PRO A 215 -13.30 -12.55 18.17
CA PRO A 215 -13.85 -12.98 19.47
C PRO A 215 -13.31 -12.16 20.65
N LEU A 216 -12.01 -11.80 20.61
CA LEU A 216 -11.37 -11.01 21.65
C LEU A 216 -11.89 -9.57 21.70
N ILE A 217 -12.12 -8.96 20.54
CA ILE A 217 -12.77 -7.65 20.43
C ILE A 217 -14.24 -7.75 20.85
N ALA A 218 -14.92 -8.83 20.48
CA ALA A 218 -16.33 -9.05 20.83
C ALA A 218 -16.57 -9.10 22.35
N ALA A 219 -15.64 -9.66 23.08
CA ALA A 219 -15.68 -9.71 24.55
C ALA A 219 -15.55 -8.32 25.23
N ARG A 220 -15.28 -7.23 24.48
CA ARG A 220 -15.09 -5.86 24.96
C ARG A 220 -16.14 -4.94 24.35
N PRO A 221 -17.30 -4.71 25.01
CA PRO A 221 -18.47 -4.03 24.42
C PRO A 221 -18.20 -2.61 23.90
N GLY A 222 -17.25 -1.89 24.48
CA GLY A 222 -16.89 -0.52 24.08
C GLY A 222 -15.99 -0.40 22.86
N VAL A 223 -15.67 -1.50 22.15
CA VAL A 223 -14.76 -1.48 21.00
C VAL A 223 -15.52 -1.69 19.69
N ASN A 224 -15.33 -0.79 18.74
CA ASN A 224 -15.89 -0.81 17.39
C ASN A 224 -14.81 -1.06 16.35
N LEU A 225 -15.17 -1.66 15.21
CA LEU A 225 -14.29 -1.84 14.06
C LEU A 225 -14.91 -1.22 12.80
N GLU A 226 -14.20 -0.30 12.18
CA GLU A 226 -14.62 0.39 10.97
C GLU A 226 -13.71 -0.02 9.80
N ILE A 227 -14.29 -0.46 8.70
CA ILE A 227 -13.54 -1.01 7.56
C ILE A 227 -13.75 -0.10 6.34
N PHE A 228 -12.68 0.62 5.96
CA PHE A 228 -12.60 1.47 4.78
C PHE A 228 -11.76 0.77 3.72
N GLY A 229 -12.42 0.26 2.70
CA GLY A 229 -11.76 -0.45 1.61
C GLY A 229 -12.70 -1.35 0.85
N ALA A 230 -12.25 -1.76 -0.33
CA ALA A 230 -12.95 -2.70 -1.19
C ALA A 230 -12.07 -3.89 -1.53
N GLY A 231 -12.69 -4.97 -1.97
CA GLY A 231 -11.98 -6.17 -2.39
C GLY A 231 -12.83 -7.13 -3.20
N GLY A 232 -12.21 -8.20 -3.68
CA GLY A 232 -12.93 -9.27 -4.38
C GLY A 232 -13.97 -9.94 -3.48
N TYR A 233 -15.03 -10.47 -4.10
CA TYR A 233 -16.15 -11.07 -3.38
C TYR A 233 -15.71 -12.11 -2.32
N ALA A 234 -14.81 -13.01 -2.66
CA ALA A 234 -14.34 -14.05 -1.73
C ALA A 234 -13.65 -13.44 -0.49
N SER A 235 -12.72 -12.49 -0.71
CA SER A 235 -11.99 -11.85 0.39
C SER A 235 -12.92 -11.08 1.34
N VAL A 236 -13.90 -10.36 0.78
CA VAL A 236 -14.89 -9.62 1.59
C VAL A 236 -15.83 -10.58 2.33
N ARG A 237 -16.31 -11.64 1.66
CA ARG A 237 -17.15 -12.66 2.29
C ARG A 237 -16.44 -13.33 3.47
N ASP A 238 -15.17 -13.71 3.27
CA ASP A 238 -14.42 -14.44 4.29
C ASP A 238 -14.07 -13.51 5.47
N LEU A 239 -13.78 -12.22 5.19
CA LEU A 239 -13.62 -11.23 6.25
C LEU A 239 -14.92 -10.98 7.02
N ARG A 240 -16.08 -10.87 6.34
CA ARG A 240 -17.38 -10.75 7.01
C ARG A 240 -17.66 -11.94 7.93
N ARG A 241 -17.32 -13.16 7.48
CA ARG A 241 -17.46 -14.39 8.29
C ARG A 241 -16.55 -14.30 9.54
N ALA A 242 -15.30 -13.92 9.39
CA ALA A 242 -14.37 -13.76 10.50
C ALA A 242 -14.83 -12.69 11.51
N LEU A 243 -15.49 -11.64 11.03
CA LEU A 243 -15.99 -10.53 11.86
C LEU A 243 -17.41 -10.78 12.43
N ALA A 244 -18.05 -11.91 12.14
CA ALA A 244 -19.39 -12.22 12.63
C ALA A 244 -19.56 -12.06 14.16
N PRO A 245 -18.57 -12.39 15.03
CA PRO A 245 -18.68 -12.19 16.47
C PRO A 245 -18.92 -10.74 16.90
N LEU A 246 -18.52 -9.74 16.09
CA LEU A 246 -18.74 -8.33 16.39
C LEU A 246 -20.15 -7.84 16.05
N GLY A 247 -20.90 -8.55 15.22
CA GLY A 247 -22.23 -8.12 14.77
C GLY A 247 -22.22 -6.70 14.19
N ALA A 248 -23.13 -5.83 14.67
CA ALA A 248 -23.26 -4.46 14.22
C ALA A 248 -22.05 -3.56 14.57
N ARG A 249 -21.12 -4.01 15.42
CA ARG A 249 -19.92 -3.25 15.78
C ARG A 249 -18.85 -3.28 14.70
N ALA A 250 -18.90 -4.19 13.73
CA ALA A 250 -18.07 -4.17 12.52
C ALA A 250 -18.86 -3.58 11.36
N ARG A 251 -18.39 -2.44 10.81
CA ARG A 251 -19.06 -1.75 9.69
C ARG A 251 -18.13 -1.61 8.50
N PHE A 252 -18.66 -1.90 7.31
CA PHE A 252 -17.95 -1.77 6.03
C PHE A 252 -18.40 -0.50 5.32
N TRP A 253 -17.46 0.41 5.09
CA TRP A 253 -17.68 1.71 4.45
C TRP A 253 -17.27 1.72 2.98
N GLY A 254 -16.68 0.61 2.50
CA GLY A 254 -16.21 0.50 1.13
C GLY A 254 -15.02 1.39 0.82
N ARG A 255 -14.69 1.48 -0.46
CA ARG A 255 -13.58 2.29 -0.95
C ARG A 255 -13.84 3.77 -0.70
N GLN A 256 -12.82 4.46 -0.21
CA GLN A 256 -12.80 5.89 -0.01
C GLN A 256 -11.70 6.54 -0.85
N ASP A 257 -12.03 7.62 -1.55
CA ASP A 257 -11.04 8.43 -2.26
C ASP A 257 -10.41 9.46 -1.32
N ASN A 258 -11.16 9.93 -0.30
CA ASN A 258 -10.66 10.76 0.78
C ASN A 258 -10.19 9.89 1.96
N VAL A 259 -8.95 9.44 1.91
CA VAL A 259 -8.33 8.56 2.91
C VAL A 259 -8.03 9.35 4.20
N ALA A 260 -7.68 10.63 4.10
CA ALA A 260 -7.39 11.48 5.26
C ALA A 260 -8.59 11.61 6.20
N ALA A 261 -9.82 11.75 5.66
CA ALA A 261 -11.03 11.76 6.46
C ALA A 261 -11.32 10.40 7.13
N ALA A 262 -10.99 9.28 6.47
CA ALA A 262 -11.11 7.97 7.07
C ALA A 262 -10.18 7.83 8.29
N TYR A 263 -8.91 8.27 8.18
CA TYR A 263 -7.97 8.28 9.31
C TYR A 263 -8.45 9.17 10.46
N ALA A 264 -8.98 10.37 10.16
CA ALA A 264 -9.49 11.28 11.18
C ALA A 264 -10.70 10.72 11.97
N GLY A 265 -11.44 9.77 11.38
CA GLY A 265 -12.58 9.11 12.02
C GLY A 265 -12.23 7.98 13.00
N LEU A 266 -10.95 7.63 13.15
CA LEU A 266 -10.47 6.46 13.89
C LEU A 266 -9.68 6.86 15.14
N ASP A 267 -9.60 5.95 16.11
CA ASP A 267 -8.68 6.08 17.24
C ASP A 267 -7.37 5.34 16.98
N TRP A 268 -7.42 4.21 16.29
CA TRP A 268 -6.27 3.38 15.95
C TRP A 268 -6.44 2.75 14.57
N LEU A 269 -5.37 2.76 13.79
CA LEU A 269 -5.29 1.91 12.60
C LEU A 269 -4.85 0.50 13.00
N MET A 270 -5.49 -0.52 12.47
CA MET A 270 -5.01 -1.91 12.52
C MET A 270 -4.39 -2.31 11.19
N THR A 271 -3.27 -3.01 11.26
CA THR A 271 -2.63 -3.62 10.08
C THR A 271 -3.17 -5.02 9.81
N GLY A 272 -2.87 -5.58 8.61
CA GLY A 272 -2.96 -7.01 8.35
C GLY A 272 -1.75 -7.78 8.90
N LEU A 273 -1.66 -9.06 8.56
CA LEU A 273 -0.49 -9.89 8.89
C LEU A 273 0.74 -9.47 8.07
N PRO A 274 1.95 -9.63 8.62
CA PRO A 274 3.16 -9.00 8.10
C PRO A 274 3.79 -9.68 6.87
N GLU A 275 3.64 -10.99 6.70
CA GLU A 275 4.49 -11.77 5.76
C GLU A 275 4.40 -11.33 4.29
N LYS A 276 3.25 -10.82 3.88
CA LYS A 276 3.03 -10.34 2.51
C LYS A 276 3.03 -8.82 2.39
N GLU A 277 3.32 -8.14 3.50
CA GLU A 277 3.44 -6.68 3.52
C GLU A 277 4.89 -6.28 3.17
N ALA A 278 5.03 -5.25 2.34
CA ALA A 278 6.36 -4.77 1.95
C ALA A 278 6.84 -3.60 2.81
N LEU A 279 5.95 -2.65 3.08
CA LEU A 279 6.23 -1.44 3.86
C LEU A 279 5.05 -1.07 4.77
N GLY A 280 3.81 -1.22 4.25
CA GLY A 280 2.63 -0.70 4.89
C GLY A 280 2.46 0.81 4.62
N LEU A 281 2.24 1.20 3.36
CA LEU A 281 2.00 2.61 3.03
C LEU A 281 0.89 3.22 3.87
N ASN A 282 -0.22 2.49 4.09
CA ASN A 282 -1.32 2.94 4.94
C ASN A 282 -0.89 3.15 6.41
N VAL A 283 0.15 2.47 6.88
CA VAL A 283 0.71 2.66 8.23
C VAL A 283 1.38 4.02 8.34
N ILE A 284 2.28 4.34 7.41
CA ILE A 284 2.98 5.63 7.42
C ILE A 284 2.04 6.79 7.07
N GLU A 285 1.06 6.60 6.19
CA GLU A 285 0.01 7.58 5.88
C GLU A 285 -0.84 7.91 7.12
N ALA A 286 -1.26 6.89 7.88
CA ALA A 286 -2.01 7.06 9.12
C ALA A 286 -1.21 7.85 10.15
N GLN A 287 0.06 7.51 10.33
CA GLN A 287 0.95 8.21 11.24
C GLN A 287 1.15 9.67 10.83
N GLY A 288 1.35 9.93 9.53
CA GLY A 288 1.41 11.30 8.98
C GLY A 288 0.12 12.10 9.23
N ALA A 289 -1.04 11.42 9.24
CA ALA A 289 -2.33 12.01 9.58
C ALA A 289 -2.58 12.11 11.11
N GLY A 290 -1.64 11.70 11.96
CA GLY A 290 -1.77 11.73 13.43
C GLY A 290 -2.55 10.54 14.02
N LEU A 291 -2.79 9.49 13.24
CA LEU A 291 -3.46 8.28 13.70
C LEU A 291 -2.42 7.22 14.10
N PRO A 292 -2.35 6.82 15.39
CA PRO A 292 -1.45 5.76 15.83
C PRO A 292 -1.90 4.38 15.34
N VAL A 293 -0.95 3.45 15.32
CA VAL A 293 -1.11 2.15 14.67
C VAL A 293 -1.00 1.01 15.69
N LEU A 294 -1.83 0.00 15.54
CA LEU A 294 -1.69 -1.31 16.18
C LEU A 294 -1.23 -2.33 15.13
N ALA A 295 -0.03 -2.86 15.30
CA ALA A 295 0.60 -3.75 14.32
C ALA A 295 1.16 -5.02 14.97
N VAL A 296 1.32 -6.08 14.16
CA VAL A 296 2.06 -7.26 14.59
C VAL A 296 3.54 -6.92 14.74
N ASP A 297 4.18 -7.40 15.82
CA ASP A 297 5.60 -7.19 16.09
C ASP A 297 6.48 -8.06 15.18
N ALA A 298 6.54 -7.68 13.92
CA ALA A 298 7.35 -8.33 12.88
C ALA A 298 7.60 -7.36 11.71
N PRO A 299 8.66 -7.56 10.90
CA PRO A 299 8.86 -6.78 9.69
C PRO A 299 7.68 -6.87 8.70
N PRO A 300 7.35 -5.79 7.99
CA PRO A 300 8.01 -4.48 7.97
C PRO A 300 7.54 -3.52 9.08
N PHE A 301 6.64 -3.93 9.95
CA PHE A 301 6.05 -3.02 10.95
C PHE A 301 7.05 -2.62 12.04
N THR A 302 8.09 -3.42 12.31
CA THR A 302 9.21 -3.02 13.18
C THR A 302 10.02 -1.85 12.62
N GLU A 303 9.98 -1.62 11.29
CA GLU A 303 10.61 -0.47 10.64
C GLU A 303 9.69 0.77 10.62
N THR A 304 8.36 0.55 10.54
CA THR A 304 7.38 1.62 10.28
C THR A 304 6.58 2.03 11.50
N VAL A 305 6.59 1.27 12.60
CA VAL A 305 5.91 1.61 13.85
C VAL A 305 6.93 1.75 14.97
N LEU A 306 7.09 2.98 15.47
CA LEU A 306 7.92 3.27 16.65
C LEU A 306 7.08 3.04 17.90
N GLU A 307 7.48 2.02 18.68
CA GLU A 307 6.79 1.58 19.89
C GLU A 307 6.56 2.72 20.88
N GLY A 308 5.31 2.91 21.32
CA GLY A 308 4.93 3.94 22.28
C GLY A 308 4.89 5.37 21.74
N ALA A 309 5.44 5.63 20.56
CA ALA A 309 5.49 6.97 19.95
C ALA A 309 4.64 7.12 18.68
N SER A 310 4.59 6.12 17.83
CA SER A 310 3.73 6.15 16.63
C SER A 310 2.67 5.06 16.63
N GLY A 311 2.69 4.17 17.61
CA GLY A 311 1.75 3.08 17.79
C GLY A 311 2.24 2.06 18.81
N TYR A 312 1.58 0.92 18.84
CA TYR A 312 1.97 -0.22 19.65
C TYR A 312 2.02 -1.48 18.79
N ARG A 313 2.99 -2.35 19.11
CA ARG A 313 3.11 -3.65 18.47
C ARG A 313 2.67 -4.77 19.41
N TYR A 314 2.08 -5.81 18.86
CA TYR A 314 1.66 -6.99 19.60
C TYR A 314 2.16 -8.26 18.92
N ARG A 315 2.31 -9.32 19.70
CA ARG A 315 2.75 -10.62 19.18
C ARG A 315 1.79 -11.13 18.10
N ASP A 316 2.35 -11.83 17.10
CA ASP A 316 1.55 -12.47 16.05
C ASP A 316 0.41 -13.31 16.67
N PRO A 317 -0.86 -13.02 16.36
CA PRO A 317 -1.99 -13.71 16.96
C PRO A 317 -2.03 -15.20 16.66
N ARG A 318 -1.35 -15.64 15.60
CA ARG A 318 -1.23 -17.07 15.28
C ARG A 318 -0.28 -17.80 16.23
N ALA A 319 0.68 -17.09 16.83
CA ALA A 319 1.65 -17.66 17.74
C ALA A 319 1.16 -17.72 19.20
N ASP A 320 0.15 -16.91 19.57
CA ASP A 320 -0.33 -16.84 20.97
C ASP A 320 -1.86 -16.84 21.10
N GLY A 321 -2.59 -17.18 20.03
CA GLY A 321 -4.06 -17.14 20.02
C GLY A 321 -4.63 -15.72 20.17
N GLY A 322 -3.81 -14.68 19.95
CA GLY A 322 -4.19 -13.28 20.10
C GLY A 322 -4.08 -12.75 21.53
N ALA A 323 -3.44 -13.48 22.47
CA ALA A 323 -3.30 -13.06 23.88
C ALA A 323 -2.55 -11.72 24.01
N GLY A 324 -1.51 -11.49 23.22
CA GLY A 324 -0.76 -10.23 23.17
C GLY A 324 -1.64 -9.05 22.77
N PHE A 325 -2.47 -9.24 21.72
CA PHE A 325 -3.43 -8.24 21.28
C PHE A 325 -4.51 -7.97 22.34
N ALA A 326 -5.06 -9.03 22.96
CA ALA A 326 -6.09 -8.89 24.00
C ALA A 326 -5.59 -8.06 25.19
N ARG A 327 -4.37 -8.34 25.68
CA ARG A 327 -3.73 -7.58 26.75
C ARG A 327 -3.53 -6.12 26.38
N LEU A 328 -2.99 -5.85 25.18
CA LEU A 328 -2.82 -4.50 24.67
C LEU A 328 -4.16 -3.75 24.61
N LEU A 329 -5.23 -4.42 24.13
CA LEU A 329 -6.56 -3.83 24.06
C LEU A 329 -7.12 -3.50 25.44
N ASP A 330 -6.90 -4.35 26.46
CA ASP A 330 -7.29 -4.10 27.86
C ASP A 330 -6.51 -2.90 28.43
N GLU A 331 -5.22 -2.80 28.15
CA GLU A 331 -4.40 -1.66 28.55
C GLU A 331 -4.89 -0.34 27.93
N LEU A 332 -5.27 -0.35 26.66
CA LEU A 332 -5.83 0.81 25.96
C LEU A 332 -7.17 1.24 26.57
N LEU A 333 -8.03 0.29 26.90
CA LEU A 333 -9.32 0.55 27.57
C LEU A 333 -9.14 1.04 29.01
N ALA A 334 -8.06 0.62 29.67
CA ALA A 334 -7.67 1.09 31.01
C ALA A 334 -6.96 2.46 31.00
N GLY A 335 -6.81 3.10 29.83
CA GLY A 335 -6.23 4.44 29.72
C GLY A 335 -4.73 4.47 29.35
N LYS A 336 -4.16 3.40 28.79
CA LYS A 336 -2.81 3.45 28.21
C LYS A 336 -2.74 4.63 27.24
N PRO A 337 -1.67 5.46 27.30
CA PRO A 337 -1.55 6.66 26.49
C PRO A 337 -1.74 6.38 24.97
N ARG A 338 -2.54 7.21 24.33
CA ARG A 338 -2.65 7.24 22.87
C ARG A 338 -1.59 8.21 22.33
N PRO A 339 -0.51 7.72 21.69
CA PRO A 339 0.50 8.61 21.15
C PRO A 339 -0.06 9.44 19.98
N ASP A 340 0.49 10.63 19.81
CA ASP A 340 0.34 11.38 18.56
C ASP A 340 1.59 11.13 17.70
N PRO A 341 1.50 10.36 16.61
CA PRO A 341 2.66 10.05 15.78
C PRO A 341 3.38 11.27 15.23
N ARG A 342 2.67 12.40 15.06
CA ARG A 342 3.24 13.66 14.54
C ARG A 342 4.30 14.26 15.47
N LEU A 343 4.30 13.88 16.76
CA LEU A 343 5.33 14.27 17.73
C LEU A 343 6.62 13.46 17.56
N ALA A 344 6.55 12.28 16.94
CA ALA A 344 7.70 11.45 16.60
C ALA A 344 8.40 11.93 15.33
N ARG A 345 8.84 13.19 15.30
CA ARG A 345 9.34 13.89 14.10
C ARG A 345 10.52 13.17 13.44
N GLU A 346 11.49 12.71 14.23
CA GLU A 346 12.67 11.99 13.73
C GLU A 346 12.28 10.67 13.05
N HIS A 347 11.24 10.01 13.55
CA HIS A 347 10.70 8.81 12.94
C HIS A 347 9.96 9.14 11.63
N LEU A 348 9.13 10.16 11.61
CA LEU A 348 8.32 10.49 10.44
C LEU A 348 9.10 11.16 9.32
N VAL A 349 10.19 11.89 9.64
CA VAL A 349 11.00 12.58 8.63
C VAL A 349 11.54 11.62 7.56
N LYS A 350 11.84 10.37 7.93
CA LYS A 350 12.31 9.36 6.99
C LYS A 350 11.27 8.98 5.92
N PHE A 351 9.98 9.28 6.17
CA PHE A 351 8.88 9.08 5.23
C PHE A 351 8.39 10.39 4.59
N SER A 352 9.12 11.49 4.77
CA SER A 352 8.82 12.74 4.09
C SER A 352 9.16 12.69 2.61
N PHE A 353 8.54 13.56 1.81
CA PHE A 353 8.86 13.66 0.40
C PHE A 353 10.29 14.14 0.15
N GLU A 354 10.82 15.01 1.02
CA GLU A 354 12.20 15.50 0.99
C GLU A 354 13.19 14.35 1.19
N ALA A 355 12.97 13.51 2.23
CA ALA A 355 13.82 12.35 2.47
C ALA A 355 13.72 11.32 1.33
N PHE A 356 12.53 11.18 0.72
CA PHE A 356 12.35 10.36 -0.46
C PHE A 356 13.15 10.88 -1.65
N CYS A 357 13.10 12.19 -1.93
CA CYS A 357 13.91 12.84 -2.98
C CYS A 357 15.41 12.60 -2.75
N GLY A 358 15.90 12.77 -1.53
CA GLY A 358 17.31 12.51 -1.21
C GLY A 358 17.76 11.06 -1.48
N ARG A 359 16.88 10.07 -1.21
CA ARG A 359 17.15 8.66 -1.57
C ARG A 359 17.14 8.45 -3.08
N VAL A 360 16.20 9.06 -3.79
CA VAL A 360 16.13 9.00 -5.26
C VAL A 360 17.36 9.66 -5.89
N GLU A 361 17.88 10.73 -5.32
CA GLU A 361 19.12 11.39 -5.78
C GLU A 361 20.34 10.44 -5.66
N ARG A 362 20.50 9.76 -4.52
CA ARG A 362 21.57 8.75 -4.34
C ARG A 362 21.40 7.57 -5.30
N LEU A 363 20.19 7.09 -5.49
CA LEU A 363 19.85 6.07 -6.48
C LEU A 363 20.27 6.52 -7.89
N LEU A 364 19.94 7.76 -8.28
CA LEU A 364 20.32 8.34 -9.58
C LEU A 364 21.83 8.40 -9.79
N ALA A 365 22.60 8.72 -8.74
CA ALA A 365 24.06 8.66 -8.81
C ALA A 365 24.56 7.25 -9.13
N GLY A 366 24.00 6.23 -8.47
CA GLY A 366 24.29 4.83 -8.74
C GLY A 366 23.88 4.35 -10.14
N VAL A 367 22.75 4.84 -10.64
CA VAL A 367 22.26 4.56 -12.02
C VAL A 367 23.18 5.21 -13.06
N ARG A 368 23.55 6.47 -12.86
CA ARG A 368 24.44 7.22 -13.78
C ARG A 368 25.81 6.57 -13.89
N ALA A 369 26.40 6.13 -12.77
CA ALA A 369 27.67 5.41 -12.75
C ALA A 369 27.64 4.08 -13.52
N ARG A 370 26.47 3.48 -13.72
CA ARG A 370 26.31 2.23 -14.49
C ARG A 370 25.94 2.46 -15.96
N LEU A 371 25.48 3.66 -16.30
CA LEU A 371 25.18 4.04 -17.69
C LEU A 371 26.41 4.58 -18.41
N SER A 372 27.35 5.19 -17.68
CA SER A 372 28.67 5.59 -18.18
C SER A 372 29.53 4.35 -18.46
#